data_16655693287c037fa59ec80e10a02dac
#
_entry.id   16655693287c037fa59ec80e10a02dac
#
_cell.length_a   1.000
_cell.length_b   1.000
_cell.length_c   1.000
_cell.angle_alpha   90.00
_cell.angle_beta   90.00
_cell.angle_gamma   90.00
#
_symmetry.space_group_name_H-M   'P 1'
#
loop_
_entity.id
_entity.type
_entity.pdbx_description
1 polymer ?
#
loop_
_entity_poly.entity_id
_entity_poly.type
_entity_poly.pdbx_seq_one_letter_code
_entity_poly.pdbx_strand_id
1 'polypeptide(L)'
;MDGFASDTAPIVKDNFKSSWQAEQPLVIIADTKILAAAPTELKSSGFGDMVAKYIGLAEWKMANLLIDEYYCPKIAAITSEAIDRITALADRITENSEEAAGAVMEALVLTGLAMKLAGCSRPASGAEHVVSHYLECYKLNRGIWPEFHGKKVGVMTVILNRAYRNIAERVTEVNPHADNTDWDLVYSKYDACMLNDIKRVNTPTITDKVSPEKLKESWGEIRKIILETLPTDEKLLSLMHA
;
A
#
# COMPACT_ATOMS: atom_id res chain seq x y z
N MET A 1 5.05 -7.85 -12.76
CA MET A 1 5.96 -6.71 -12.57
C MET A 1 6.08 -6.25 -11.13
N ASP A 2 5.17 -6.58 -10.26
CA ASP A 2 5.00 -6.06 -8.90
C ASP A 2 5.82 -6.74 -7.78
N GLY A 3 6.76 -7.60 -8.07
CA GLY A 3 7.50 -8.35 -7.05
C GLY A 3 9.00 -8.08 -6.95
N PHE A 4 9.53 -7.18 -7.75
CA PHE A 4 10.98 -7.08 -7.94
C PHE A 4 11.76 -6.27 -6.90
N ALA A 5 11.05 -5.52 -6.11
CA ALA A 5 11.72 -4.43 -5.43
C ALA A 5 11.89 -4.65 -3.93
N SER A 6 11.20 -5.63 -3.35
CA SER A 6 11.26 -5.88 -1.92
C SER A 6 12.53 -6.63 -1.51
N ASP A 7 13.09 -6.29 -0.35
CA ASP A 7 14.10 -7.08 0.37
C ASP A 7 13.45 -8.16 1.25
N THR A 8 12.14 -8.36 1.13
CA THR A 8 11.39 -9.40 1.79
C THR A 8 10.65 -10.27 0.78
N ALA A 9 10.50 -11.54 1.10
CA ALA A 9 9.70 -12.49 0.34
C ALA A 9 8.35 -12.71 1.04
N PRO A 10 7.22 -12.26 0.47
CA PRO A 10 5.90 -12.55 1.00
C PRO A 10 5.53 -13.99 0.66
N ILE A 11 5.50 -14.86 1.67
CA ILE A 11 5.19 -16.27 1.54
C ILE A 11 3.84 -16.55 2.19
N VAL A 12 2.95 -17.22 1.45
CA VAL A 12 1.71 -17.77 2.01
C VAL A 12 1.97 -19.21 2.44
N LYS A 13 1.90 -19.44 3.73
CA LYS A 13 2.01 -20.77 4.32
C LYS A 13 0.86 -20.99 5.29
N ASP A 14 0.23 -22.14 5.20
CA ASP A 14 -0.91 -22.49 6.05
C ASP A 14 -2.03 -21.42 6.00
N ASN A 15 -2.24 -20.87 4.80
CA ASN A 15 -3.20 -19.81 4.50
C ASN A 15 -2.95 -18.47 5.22
N PHE A 16 -1.77 -18.30 5.76
CA PHE A 16 -1.32 -17.05 6.37
C PHE A 16 -0.14 -16.47 5.57
N LYS A 17 -0.21 -15.18 5.25
CA LYS A 17 0.86 -14.47 4.55
C LYS A 17 1.82 -13.88 5.56
N SER A 18 3.07 -14.28 5.45
CA SER A 18 4.18 -13.75 6.26
C SER A 18 5.28 -13.21 5.36
N SER A 19 5.92 -12.14 5.78
CA SER A 19 7.09 -11.59 5.10
C SER A 19 8.36 -12.16 5.71
N TRP A 20 9.17 -12.80 4.87
CA TRP A 20 10.44 -13.38 5.26
C TRP A 20 11.56 -12.48 4.76
N GLN A 21 12.59 -12.31 5.57
CA GLN A 21 13.77 -11.56 5.13
C GLN A 21 14.41 -12.25 3.92
N ALA A 22 14.69 -11.47 2.89
CA ALA A 22 15.34 -11.90 1.66
C ALA A 22 16.43 -10.89 1.27
N GLU A 23 17.13 -11.16 0.19
CA GLU A 23 18.10 -10.23 -0.37
C GLU A 23 17.60 -9.69 -1.70
N GLN A 24 17.82 -8.41 -1.92
CA GLN A 24 17.55 -7.81 -3.23
C GLN A 24 18.53 -8.36 -4.27
N PRO A 25 18.10 -8.51 -5.54
CA PRO A 25 19.00 -8.92 -6.59
C PRO A 25 20.12 -7.89 -6.78
N LEU A 26 21.34 -8.37 -7.04
CA LEU A 26 22.50 -7.50 -7.32
C LEU A 26 22.37 -6.76 -8.64
N VAL A 27 21.67 -7.37 -9.60
CA VAL A 27 21.45 -6.82 -10.94
C VAL A 27 20.01 -7.11 -11.37
N ILE A 28 19.34 -6.11 -11.89
CA ILE A 28 18.03 -6.22 -12.52
C ILE A 28 18.18 -5.86 -13.98
N ILE A 29 17.86 -6.80 -14.89
CA ILE A 29 17.84 -6.57 -16.32
C ILE A 29 16.38 -6.49 -16.78
N ALA A 30 15.97 -5.31 -17.25
CA ALA A 30 14.60 -5.05 -17.69
C ALA A 30 14.62 -4.70 -19.20
N ASP A 31 14.27 -5.66 -20.04
CA ASP A 31 14.10 -5.42 -21.48
C ASP A 31 12.72 -4.79 -21.71
N THR A 32 12.71 -3.53 -22.17
CA THR A 32 11.46 -2.76 -22.36
C THR A 32 10.56 -3.34 -23.45
N LYS A 33 11.12 -4.02 -24.46
CA LYS A 33 10.33 -4.71 -25.50
C LYS A 33 9.57 -5.90 -24.92
N ILE A 34 10.24 -6.69 -24.08
CA ILE A 34 9.60 -7.82 -23.40
C ILE A 34 8.52 -7.30 -22.44
N LEU A 35 8.82 -6.27 -21.68
CA LEU A 35 7.87 -5.66 -20.75
C LEU A 35 6.65 -5.07 -21.47
N ALA A 36 6.85 -4.37 -22.59
CA ALA A 36 5.77 -3.81 -23.40
C ALA A 36 4.86 -4.90 -24.00
N ALA A 37 5.45 -6.02 -24.43
CA ALA A 37 4.72 -7.17 -24.97
C ALA A 37 4.05 -8.05 -23.91
N ALA A 38 4.24 -7.77 -22.62
CA ALA A 38 3.59 -8.52 -21.55
C ALA A 38 2.05 -8.37 -21.62
N PRO A 39 1.30 -9.38 -21.17
CA PRO A 39 -0.17 -9.28 -21.08
C PRO A 39 -0.62 -8.00 -20.36
N THR A 40 -1.66 -7.37 -20.86
CA THR A 40 -2.21 -6.11 -20.31
C THR A 40 -2.50 -6.22 -18.82
N GLU A 41 -3.03 -7.36 -18.36
CA GLU A 41 -3.31 -7.61 -16.94
C GLU A 41 -2.07 -7.50 -16.04
N LEU A 42 -0.90 -7.90 -16.52
CA LEU A 42 0.34 -7.81 -15.75
C LEU A 42 0.88 -6.37 -15.72
N LYS A 43 0.70 -5.63 -16.81
CA LYS A 43 1.04 -4.19 -16.87
C LYS A 43 0.13 -3.38 -15.95
N SER A 44 -1.16 -3.59 -16.04
CA SER A 44 -2.16 -2.94 -15.16
C SER A 44 -1.95 -3.31 -13.68
N SER A 45 -1.53 -4.56 -13.39
CA SER A 45 -1.16 -4.94 -12.03
C SER A 45 0.04 -4.13 -11.51
N GLY A 46 1.09 -3.99 -12.30
CA GLY A 46 2.25 -3.16 -11.91
C GLY A 46 1.85 -1.69 -11.68
N PHE A 47 1.02 -1.13 -12.54
CA PHE A 47 0.49 0.22 -12.38
C PHE A 47 -0.37 0.37 -11.12
N GLY A 48 -1.28 -0.58 -10.87
CA GLY A 48 -2.13 -0.59 -9.67
C GLY A 48 -1.33 -0.66 -8.37
N ASP A 49 -0.25 -1.43 -8.36
CA ASP A 49 0.67 -1.47 -7.22
C ASP A 49 1.37 -0.12 -7.01
N MET A 50 1.76 0.56 -8.07
CA MET A 50 2.39 1.89 -7.97
C MET A 50 1.41 2.97 -7.47
N VAL A 51 0.18 3.00 -7.97
CA VAL A 51 -0.86 3.95 -7.53
C VAL A 51 -1.18 3.79 -6.03
N ALA A 52 -1.05 2.59 -5.50
CA ALA A 52 -1.25 2.30 -4.09
C ALA A 52 -0.30 3.09 -3.16
N LYS A 53 0.86 3.49 -3.65
CA LYS A 53 1.87 4.23 -2.87
C LYS A 53 1.36 5.58 -2.35
N TYR A 54 0.30 6.15 -2.93
CA TYR A 54 -0.37 7.34 -2.36
C TYR A 54 -0.82 7.09 -0.92
N ILE A 55 -1.45 5.93 -0.65
CA ILE A 55 -1.91 5.57 0.71
C ILE A 55 -0.71 5.37 1.63
N GLY A 56 0.28 4.57 1.21
CA GLY A 56 1.49 4.32 1.99
C GLY A 56 2.20 5.60 2.41
N LEU A 57 2.39 6.56 1.48
CA LEU A 57 3.04 7.84 1.77
C LEU A 57 2.24 8.70 2.75
N ALA A 58 0.91 8.75 2.61
CA ALA A 58 0.04 9.49 3.53
C ALA A 58 0.13 8.88 4.94
N GLU A 59 -0.01 7.57 5.05
CA GLU A 59 0.06 6.86 6.33
C GLU A 59 1.44 6.96 6.99
N TRP A 60 2.53 6.94 6.21
CA TRP A 60 3.88 7.11 6.76
C TRP A 60 4.07 8.48 7.41
N LYS A 61 3.55 9.54 6.76
CA LYS A 61 3.53 10.89 7.36
C LYS A 61 2.69 10.94 8.64
N MET A 62 1.50 10.31 8.61
CA MET A 62 0.62 10.27 9.79
C MET A 62 1.25 9.46 10.93
N ALA A 63 1.91 8.35 10.65
CA ALA A 63 2.60 7.56 11.65
C ALA A 63 3.77 8.34 12.31
N ASN A 64 4.52 9.09 11.51
CA ASN A 64 5.53 10.00 12.06
C ASN A 64 4.92 11.02 13.02
N LEU A 65 3.80 11.65 12.64
CA LEU A 65 3.10 12.64 13.45
C LEU A 65 2.55 12.07 14.76
N LEU A 66 1.98 10.85 14.71
CA LEU A 66 1.21 10.27 15.82
C LEU A 66 2.06 9.45 16.79
N ILE A 67 3.04 8.73 16.30
CA ILE A 67 3.83 7.77 17.09
C ILE A 67 5.34 7.93 16.92
N ASP A 68 5.78 9.06 16.38
CA ASP A 68 7.20 9.39 16.14
C ASP A 68 7.93 8.31 15.30
N GLU A 69 7.20 7.61 14.41
CA GLU A 69 7.80 6.65 13.49
C GLU A 69 8.79 7.37 12.56
N TYR A 70 9.94 6.74 12.30
CA TYR A 70 10.92 7.32 11.39
C TYR A 70 10.29 7.68 10.03
N TYR A 71 10.51 8.90 9.59
CA TYR A 71 10.09 9.41 8.28
C TYR A 71 11.22 10.20 7.63
N CYS A 72 11.50 9.93 6.37
CA CYS A 72 12.51 10.65 5.61
C CYS A 72 11.88 11.29 4.35
N PRO A 73 11.78 12.63 4.28
CA PRO A 73 11.21 13.32 3.12
C PRO A 73 11.93 13.01 1.80
N LYS A 74 13.25 12.78 1.84
CA LYS A 74 14.03 12.44 0.64
C LYS A 74 13.67 11.06 0.11
N ILE A 75 13.47 10.09 0.98
CA ILE A 75 13.03 8.74 0.58
C ILE A 75 11.59 8.79 0.07
N ALA A 76 10.71 9.51 0.75
CA ALA A 76 9.32 9.69 0.32
C ALA A 76 9.25 10.36 -1.07
N ALA A 77 10.14 11.31 -1.36
CA ALA A 77 10.22 11.96 -2.66
C ALA A 77 10.54 10.97 -3.79
N ILE A 78 11.43 9.98 -3.58
CA ILE A 78 11.72 8.94 -4.58
C ILE A 78 10.42 8.24 -5.02
N THR A 79 9.59 7.83 -4.06
CA THR A 79 8.32 7.16 -4.36
C THR A 79 7.31 8.13 -5.00
N SER A 80 7.19 9.36 -4.49
CA SER A 80 6.26 10.35 -5.03
C SER A 80 6.58 10.72 -6.49
N GLU A 81 7.84 10.98 -6.80
CA GLU A 81 8.29 11.29 -8.16
C GLU A 81 8.06 10.10 -9.12
N ALA A 82 8.28 8.87 -8.63
CA ALA A 82 7.98 7.67 -9.39
C ALA A 82 6.47 7.54 -9.71
N ILE A 83 5.58 7.86 -8.76
CA ILE A 83 4.14 7.89 -8.99
C ILE A 83 3.78 8.96 -10.02
N ASP A 84 4.29 10.17 -9.89
CA ASP A 84 4.00 11.27 -10.80
C ASP A 84 4.38 10.91 -12.24
N ARG A 85 5.53 10.28 -12.42
CA ARG A 85 6.01 9.84 -13.72
C ARG A 85 5.10 8.79 -14.36
N ILE A 86 4.67 7.76 -13.63
CA ILE A 86 3.83 6.71 -14.20
C ILE A 86 2.38 7.17 -14.43
N THR A 87 1.87 8.08 -13.59
CA THR A 87 0.52 8.62 -13.76
C THR A 87 0.41 9.55 -14.97
N ALA A 88 1.51 10.19 -15.37
CA ALA A 88 1.57 10.94 -16.62
C ALA A 88 1.51 10.04 -17.89
N LEU A 89 1.69 8.75 -17.75
CA LEU A 89 1.65 7.75 -18.83
C LEU A 89 0.48 6.75 -18.68
N ALA A 90 -0.50 7.06 -17.83
CA ALA A 90 -1.56 6.13 -17.46
C ALA A 90 -2.33 5.58 -18.67
N ASP A 91 -2.69 6.42 -19.62
CA ASP A 91 -3.39 6.10 -20.86
C ASP A 91 -2.61 5.17 -21.80
N ARG A 92 -1.31 5.03 -21.60
CA ARG A 92 -0.41 4.20 -22.42
C ARG A 92 0.01 2.88 -21.76
N ILE A 93 -0.41 2.64 -20.51
CA ILE A 93 0.00 1.44 -19.74
C ILE A 93 -0.54 0.16 -20.39
N THR A 94 -1.73 0.20 -20.94
CA THR A 94 -2.38 -0.95 -21.58
C THR A 94 -1.89 -1.21 -23.00
N GLU A 95 -1.20 -0.25 -23.60
CA GLU A 95 -0.60 -0.35 -24.92
C GLU A 95 0.72 -1.13 -24.91
N ASN A 96 1.25 -1.46 -26.11
CA ASN A 96 2.60 -2.01 -26.28
C ASN A 96 3.65 -0.89 -26.30
N SER A 97 3.58 0.01 -25.32
CA SER A 97 4.50 1.14 -25.16
C SER A 97 5.71 0.75 -24.33
N GLU A 98 6.89 0.72 -24.95
CA GLU A 98 8.15 0.47 -24.24
C GLU A 98 8.44 1.55 -23.21
N GLU A 99 8.09 2.82 -23.50
CA GLU A 99 8.24 3.93 -22.56
C GLU A 99 7.37 3.74 -21.29
N ALA A 100 6.09 3.44 -21.47
CA ALA A 100 5.18 3.25 -20.34
C ALA A 100 5.53 2.01 -19.52
N ALA A 101 5.83 0.87 -20.17
CA ALA A 101 6.23 -0.36 -19.49
C ALA A 101 7.56 -0.19 -18.74
N GLY A 102 8.52 0.50 -19.37
CA GLY A 102 9.80 0.85 -18.75
C GLY A 102 9.64 1.77 -17.53
N ALA A 103 8.77 2.78 -17.63
CA ALA A 103 8.49 3.69 -16.52
C ALA A 103 7.84 2.96 -15.31
N VAL A 104 6.90 2.05 -15.54
CA VAL A 104 6.33 1.23 -14.46
C VAL A 104 7.39 0.37 -13.81
N MET A 105 8.22 -0.30 -14.58
CA MET A 105 9.29 -1.14 -14.03
C MET A 105 10.29 -0.33 -13.22
N GLU A 106 10.76 0.80 -13.76
CA GLU A 106 11.66 1.71 -13.05
C GLU A 106 11.03 2.21 -11.74
N ALA A 107 9.76 2.61 -11.75
CA ALA A 107 9.05 3.07 -10.57
C ALA A 107 8.96 1.98 -9.48
N LEU A 108 8.67 0.73 -9.86
CA LEU A 108 8.67 -0.40 -8.94
C LEU A 108 10.06 -0.66 -8.33
N VAL A 109 11.13 -0.58 -9.12
CA VAL A 109 12.51 -0.72 -8.63
C VAL A 109 12.88 0.42 -7.68
N LEU A 110 12.52 1.66 -8.02
CA LEU A 110 12.77 2.83 -7.16
C LEU A 110 12.05 2.73 -5.82
N THR A 111 10.81 2.24 -5.81
CA THR A 111 10.08 2.04 -4.54
C THR A 111 10.69 0.93 -3.68
N GLY A 112 11.24 -0.12 -4.29
CA GLY A 112 11.99 -1.12 -3.57
C GLY A 112 13.29 -0.59 -2.97
N LEU A 113 13.99 0.25 -3.71
CA LEU A 113 15.15 0.96 -3.18
C LEU A 113 14.75 1.89 -2.03
N ALA A 114 13.62 2.60 -2.15
CA ALA A 114 13.09 3.43 -1.08
C ALA A 114 12.79 2.62 0.19
N MET A 115 12.17 1.44 0.06
CA MET A 115 11.94 0.53 1.21
C MET A 115 13.26 0.11 1.87
N LYS A 116 14.27 -0.27 1.08
CA LYS A 116 15.59 -0.65 1.60
C LYS A 116 16.25 0.50 2.34
N LEU A 117 16.23 1.71 1.79
CA LEU A 117 16.78 2.91 2.42
C LEU A 117 16.03 3.30 3.70
N ALA A 118 14.73 3.08 3.75
CA ALA A 118 13.91 3.33 4.94
C ALA A 118 14.05 2.22 6.01
N GLY A 119 14.48 1.03 5.63
CA GLY A 119 14.50 -0.15 6.49
C GLY A 119 13.10 -0.68 6.87
N CYS A 120 12.08 -0.28 6.11
CA CYS A 120 10.69 -0.71 6.32
C CYS A 120 9.86 -0.57 5.03
N SER A 121 8.65 -1.15 5.02
CA SER A 121 7.76 -1.12 3.85
C SER A 121 6.95 0.18 3.70
N ARG A 122 7.03 1.12 4.63
CA ARG A 122 6.25 2.37 4.63
C ARG A 122 6.28 3.18 3.33
N PRO A 123 7.42 3.30 2.61
CA PRO A 123 7.44 4.03 1.34
C PRO A 123 6.55 3.42 0.26
N ALA A 124 6.16 2.16 0.41
CA ALA A 124 5.50 1.39 -0.65
C ALA A 124 4.14 0.81 -0.24
N SER A 125 3.82 0.67 1.05
CA SER A 125 2.62 -0.04 1.49
C SER A 125 1.98 0.55 2.73
N GLY A 126 0.65 0.60 2.72
CA GLY A 126 -0.21 1.04 3.80
C GLY A 126 -1.39 0.08 4.00
N ALA A 127 -2.52 0.59 4.46
CA ALA A 127 -3.72 -0.19 4.74
C ALA A 127 -4.29 -0.90 3.49
N GLU A 128 -4.09 -0.35 2.30
CA GLU A 128 -4.51 -0.97 1.03
C GLU A 128 -3.84 -2.33 0.82
N HIS A 129 -2.57 -2.44 1.18
CA HIS A 129 -1.85 -3.72 1.16
C HIS A 129 -2.37 -4.66 2.24
N VAL A 130 -2.61 -4.18 3.46
CA VAL A 130 -3.11 -5.00 4.57
C VAL A 130 -4.44 -5.63 4.21
N VAL A 131 -5.41 -4.84 3.74
CA VAL A 131 -6.74 -5.34 3.33
C VAL A 131 -6.63 -6.28 2.14
N SER A 132 -5.77 -5.95 1.16
CA SER A 132 -5.51 -6.81 -0.01
C SER A 132 -4.96 -8.19 0.41
N HIS A 133 -4.02 -8.23 1.35
CA HIS A 133 -3.45 -9.49 1.86
C HIS A 133 -4.46 -10.31 2.65
N TYR A 134 -5.32 -9.66 3.44
CA TYR A 134 -6.42 -10.35 4.10
C TYR A 134 -7.35 -11.04 3.08
N LEU A 135 -7.78 -10.32 2.06
CA LEU A 135 -8.64 -10.86 0.99
C LEU A 135 -7.95 -11.97 0.18
N GLU A 136 -6.63 -11.86 -0.02
CA GLU A 136 -5.83 -12.92 -0.65
C GLU A 136 -5.92 -14.22 0.14
N CYS A 137 -5.59 -14.18 1.44
CA CYS A 137 -5.66 -15.33 2.32
C CYS A 137 -7.10 -15.87 2.41
N TYR A 138 -8.10 -15.00 2.53
CA TYR A 138 -9.51 -15.36 2.55
C TYR A 138 -9.94 -16.15 1.30
N LYS A 139 -9.51 -15.73 0.11
CA LYS A 139 -9.80 -16.40 -1.15
C LYS A 139 -9.06 -17.74 -1.25
N LEU A 140 -7.76 -17.76 -0.93
CA LEU A 140 -6.95 -18.98 -0.97
C LEU A 140 -7.51 -20.07 -0.05
N ASN A 141 -7.98 -19.73 1.15
CA ASN A 141 -8.63 -20.65 2.08
C ASN A 141 -9.89 -21.30 1.51
N ARG A 142 -10.47 -20.73 0.45
CA ARG A 142 -11.68 -21.21 -0.21
C ARG A 142 -11.42 -21.80 -1.59
N GLY A 143 -10.13 -21.98 -1.96
CA GLY A 143 -9.74 -22.46 -3.28
C GLY A 143 -10.08 -21.50 -4.42
N ILE A 144 -10.26 -20.21 -4.11
CA ILE A 144 -10.58 -19.15 -5.08
C ILE A 144 -9.26 -18.49 -5.50
N TRP A 145 -9.10 -18.30 -6.81
CA TRP A 145 -7.96 -17.56 -7.34
C TRP A 145 -7.91 -16.12 -6.77
N PRO A 146 -6.79 -15.70 -6.14
CA PRO A 146 -6.75 -14.45 -5.38
C PRO A 146 -6.52 -13.21 -6.24
N GLU A 147 -6.38 -13.33 -7.55
CA GLU A 147 -5.95 -12.28 -8.48
C GLU A 147 -4.49 -11.84 -8.31
N PHE A 148 -3.97 -11.09 -9.28
CA PHE A 148 -2.65 -10.49 -9.19
C PHE A 148 -2.57 -9.46 -8.07
N HIS A 149 -1.40 -9.37 -7.44
CA HIS A 149 -1.17 -8.52 -6.28
C HIS A 149 -1.57 -7.06 -6.53
N GLY A 150 -0.98 -6.42 -7.53
CA GLY A 150 -1.25 -5.00 -7.80
C GLY A 150 -2.68 -4.71 -8.26
N LYS A 151 -3.39 -5.66 -8.89
CA LYS A 151 -4.83 -5.51 -9.15
C LYS A 151 -5.63 -5.36 -7.85
N LYS A 152 -5.37 -6.25 -6.88
CA LYS A 152 -6.05 -6.19 -5.57
C LYS A 152 -5.72 -4.91 -4.82
N VAL A 153 -4.44 -4.58 -4.78
CA VAL A 153 -3.95 -3.38 -4.07
C VAL A 153 -4.51 -2.12 -4.74
N GLY A 154 -4.52 -2.05 -6.07
CA GLY A 154 -5.10 -0.93 -6.80
C GLY A 154 -6.60 -0.72 -6.51
N VAL A 155 -7.39 -1.80 -6.46
CA VAL A 155 -8.82 -1.72 -6.08
C VAL A 155 -8.98 -1.23 -4.64
N MET A 156 -8.17 -1.76 -3.70
CA MET A 156 -8.23 -1.31 -2.30
C MET A 156 -7.79 0.14 -2.16
N THR A 157 -6.86 0.61 -2.99
CA THR A 157 -6.46 2.02 -3.03
C THR A 157 -7.64 2.94 -3.34
N VAL A 158 -8.47 2.61 -4.32
CA VAL A 158 -9.67 3.40 -4.65
C VAL A 158 -10.64 3.48 -3.46
N ILE A 159 -10.88 2.35 -2.80
CA ILE A 159 -11.79 2.28 -1.65
C ILE A 159 -11.27 3.10 -0.47
N LEU A 160 -9.99 2.92 -0.13
CA LEU A 160 -9.38 3.59 1.02
C LEU A 160 -9.13 5.07 0.76
N ASN A 161 -8.72 5.46 -0.46
CA ASN A 161 -8.60 6.86 -0.83
C ASN A 161 -9.91 7.61 -0.59
N ARG A 162 -11.02 7.04 -1.08
CA ARG A 162 -12.36 7.61 -0.86
C ARG A 162 -12.70 7.69 0.64
N ALA A 163 -12.40 6.65 1.41
CA ALA A 163 -12.67 6.65 2.85
C ALA A 163 -11.88 7.76 3.57
N TYR A 164 -10.56 7.83 3.34
CA TYR A 164 -9.71 8.85 3.94
C TYR A 164 -10.13 10.26 3.54
N ARG A 165 -10.36 10.51 2.24
CA ARG A 165 -10.77 11.83 1.78
C ARG A 165 -12.13 12.24 2.33
N ASN A 166 -13.12 11.33 2.32
CA ASN A 166 -14.44 11.63 2.89
C ASN A 166 -14.36 12.01 4.37
N ILE A 167 -13.53 11.32 5.14
CA ILE A 167 -13.32 11.67 6.56
C ILE A 167 -12.63 13.03 6.65
N ALA A 168 -11.54 13.25 5.94
CA ALA A 168 -10.78 14.49 6.01
C ALA A 168 -11.58 15.72 5.52
N GLU A 169 -12.44 15.56 4.53
CA GLU A 169 -13.26 16.66 3.97
C GLU A 169 -14.46 17.02 4.84
N ARG A 170 -15.11 16.01 5.47
CA ARG A 170 -16.37 16.20 6.19
C ARG A 170 -16.23 16.35 7.69
N VAL A 171 -15.18 15.77 8.28
CA VAL A 171 -14.98 15.78 9.73
C VAL A 171 -13.96 16.86 10.07
N THR A 172 -14.44 18.00 10.54
CA THR A 172 -13.58 19.13 10.94
C THR A 172 -13.03 18.99 12.36
N GLU A 173 -13.76 18.32 13.23
CA GLU A 173 -13.41 18.10 14.63
C GLU A 173 -13.66 16.63 15.00
N VAL A 174 -12.79 16.08 15.84
CA VAL A 174 -12.93 14.71 16.36
C VAL A 174 -13.00 14.71 17.88
N ASN A 175 -13.73 13.75 18.41
CA ASN A 175 -13.77 13.46 19.81
C ASN A 175 -13.38 11.99 20.03
N PRO A 176 -12.09 11.66 19.93
CA PRO A 176 -11.60 10.29 20.02
C PRO A 176 -11.78 9.74 21.42
N HIS A 177 -11.96 8.43 21.51
CA HIS A 177 -11.94 7.66 22.75
C HIS A 177 -10.86 6.59 22.66
N ALA A 178 -10.53 5.96 23.78
CA ALA A 178 -9.61 4.83 23.79
C ALA A 178 -10.13 3.68 22.91
N ASP A 179 -9.22 2.89 22.37
CA ASP A 179 -9.58 1.73 21.56
C ASP A 179 -10.46 0.77 22.35
N ASN A 180 -11.64 0.47 21.81
CA ASN A 180 -12.61 -0.45 22.37
C ASN A 180 -12.91 -1.62 21.41
N THR A 181 -11.94 -1.99 20.60
CA THR A 181 -12.06 -3.10 19.64
C THR A 181 -12.49 -4.38 20.35
N ASP A 182 -13.59 -4.98 19.89
CA ASP A 182 -14.01 -6.31 20.29
C ASP A 182 -13.10 -7.35 19.64
N TRP A 183 -12.03 -7.70 20.33
CA TRP A 183 -11.04 -8.65 19.85
C TRP A 183 -11.59 -10.07 19.67
N ASP A 184 -12.57 -10.48 20.45
CA ASP A 184 -13.21 -11.80 20.27
C ASP A 184 -13.98 -11.82 18.94
N LEU A 185 -14.70 -10.75 18.63
CA LEU A 185 -15.34 -10.60 17.33
C LEU A 185 -14.31 -10.56 16.19
N VAL A 186 -13.21 -9.82 16.34
CA VAL A 186 -12.13 -9.79 15.35
C VAL A 186 -11.57 -11.19 15.12
N TYR A 187 -11.17 -11.89 16.18
CA TYR A 187 -10.61 -13.22 16.09
C TYR A 187 -11.57 -14.26 15.50
N SER A 188 -12.88 -14.08 15.71
CA SER A 188 -13.90 -14.96 15.12
C SER A 188 -13.98 -14.92 13.60
N LYS A 189 -13.36 -13.91 12.95
CA LYS A 189 -13.33 -13.75 11.49
C LYS A 189 -12.17 -14.47 10.82
N TYR A 190 -11.22 -14.98 11.60
CA TYR A 190 -10.05 -15.66 11.09
C TYR A 190 -10.14 -17.17 11.29
N ASP A 191 -9.53 -17.93 10.38
CA ASP A 191 -9.43 -19.37 10.50
C ASP A 191 -8.51 -19.75 11.68
N ALA A 192 -8.80 -20.88 12.34
CA ALA A 192 -8.11 -21.31 13.56
C ALA A 192 -6.58 -21.42 13.38
N CYS A 193 -6.10 -21.80 12.20
CA CYS A 193 -4.68 -21.91 11.89
C CYS A 193 -3.92 -20.57 11.94
N MET A 194 -4.65 -19.44 11.78
CA MET A 194 -4.08 -18.11 11.74
C MET A 194 -4.09 -17.40 13.11
N LEU A 195 -4.91 -17.85 14.05
CA LEU A 195 -5.20 -17.12 15.28
C LEU A 195 -3.98 -16.81 16.14
N ASN A 196 -3.03 -17.74 16.24
CA ASN A 196 -1.83 -17.52 17.04
C ASN A 196 -0.97 -16.38 16.49
N ASP A 197 -0.79 -16.32 15.16
CA ASP A 197 -0.03 -15.25 14.51
C ASP A 197 -0.77 -13.94 14.58
N ILE A 198 -2.10 -13.93 14.34
CA ILE A 198 -2.92 -12.74 14.45
C ILE A 198 -2.85 -12.14 15.87
N LYS A 199 -2.99 -12.96 16.90
CA LYS A 199 -2.86 -12.51 18.30
C LYS A 199 -1.47 -11.95 18.58
N ARG A 200 -0.42 -12.64 18.14
CA ARG A 200 0.97 -12.20 18.34
C ARG A 200 1.27 -10.83 17.73
N VAL A 201 0.78 -10.55 16.52
CA VAL A 201 1.06 -9.28 15.83
C VAL A 201 0.18 -8.13 16.30
N ASN A 202 -0.93 -8.42 16.98
CA ASN A 202 -1.85 -7.43 17.52
C ASN A 202 -1.78 -7.27 19.06
N THR A 203 -0.70 -7.71 19.70
CA THR A 203 -0.53 -7.57 21.16
C THR A 203 0.89 -7.13 21.49
N PRO A 204 1.15 -5.86 21.88
CA PRO A 204 0.20 -4.75 21.87
C PRO A 204 -0.16 -4.28 20.45
N THR A 205 -1.30 -3.61 20.30
CA THR A 205 -1.68 -3.03 19.01
C THR A 205 -0.96 -1.71 18.78
N ILE A 206 -0.91 -1.25 17.51
CA ILE A 206 -0.35 0.07 17.20
C ILE A 206 -1.22 1.20 17.76
N THR A 207 -2.52 0.98 17.91
CA THR A 207 -3.46 1.94 18.49
C THR A 207 -3.18 2.22 19.96
N ASP A 208 -2.55 1.30 20.68
CA ASP A 208 -2.12 1.51 22.07
C ASP A 208 -1.07 2.62 22.22
N LYS A 209 -0.41 3.01 21.13
CA LYS A 209 0.59 4.08 21.11
C LYS A 209 0.01 5.47 20.85
N VAL A 210 -1.25 5.56 20.48
CA VAL A 210 -1.91 6.83 20.12
C VAL A 210 -2.96 7.16 21.16
N SER A 211 -2.72 8.21 21.99
CA SER A 211 -3.73 8.68 22.92
C SER A 211 -4.86 9.43 22.19
N PRO A 212 -6.09 9.42 22.73
CA PRO A 212 -7.19 10.22 22.21
C PRO A 212 -6.85 11.71 22.12
N GLU A 213 -6.14 12.24 23.12
CA GLU A 213 -5.69 13.63 23.18
C GLU A 213 -4.73 13.94 22.01
N LYS A 214 -3.73 13.12 21.79
CA LYS A 214 -2.76 13.28 20.69
C LYS A 214 -3.48 13.27 19.36
N LEU A 215 -4.44 12.36 19.16
CA LEU A 215 -5.23 12.28 17.93
C LEU A 215 -6.04 13.55 17.71
N LYS A 216 -6.70 14.05 18.78
CA LYS A 216 -7.50 15.27 18.73
C LYS A 216 -6.65 16.50 18.39
N GLU A 217 -5.50 16.66 19.04
CA GLU A 217 -4.55 17.76 18.80
C GLU A 217 -3.98 17.72 17.38
N SER A 218 -3.70 16.53 16.87
CA SER A 218 -3.09 16.32 15.55
C SER A 218 -4.10 16.32 14.40
N TRP A 219 -5.41 16.36 14.68
CA TRP A 219 -6.43 16.13 13.68
C TRP A 219 -6.36 17.10 12.47
N GLY A 220 -6.11 18.37 12.73
CA GLY A 220 -5.92 19.37 11.68
C GLY A 220 -4.79 19.04 10.72
N GLU A 221 -3.65 18.59 11.24
CA GLU A 221 -2.51 18.21 10.41
C GLU A 221 -2.73 16.86 9.70
N ILE A 222 -3.42 15.91 10.34
CA ILE A 222 -3.84 14.66 9.71
C ILE A 222 -4.71 14.94 8.48
N ARG A 223 -5.72 15.80 8.61
CA ARG A 223 -6.57 16.21 7.49
C ARG A 223 -5.76 16.82 6.34
N LYS A 224 -4.83 17.69 6.67
CA LYS A 224 -3.94 18.33 5.70
C LYS A 224 -3.08 17.30 4.97
N ILE A 225 -2.44 16.38 5.70
CA ILE A 225 -1.65 15.30 5.12
C ILE A 225 -2.49 14.47 4.12
N ILE A 226 -3.70 14.09 4.51
CA ILE A 226 -4.62 13.31 3.66
C ILE A 226 -4.94 14.10 2.38
N LEU A 227 -5.38 15.35 2.51
CA LEU A 227 -5.85 16.16 1.38
C LEU A 227 -4.73 16.58 0.42
N GLU A 228 -3.50 16.76 0.92
CA GLU A 228 -2.33 17.11 0.11
C GLU A 228 -1.66 15.89 -0.53
N THR A 229 -1.73 14.70 0.11
CA THR A 229 -1.01 13.51 -0.38
C THR A 229 -1.90 12.65 -1.26
N LEU A 230 -3.19 12.49 -0.93
CA LEU A 230 -4.11 11.64 -1.68
C LEU A 230 -4.74 12.39 -2.85
N PRO A 231 -4.81 11.78 -4.04
CA PRO A 231 -5.51 12.36 -5.19
C PRO A 231 -7.02 12.50 -4.92
N THR A 232 -7.70 13.40 -5.65
CA THR A 232 -9.16 13.41 -5.63
C THR A 232 -9.72 12.11 -6.19
N ASP A 233 -10.94 11.75 -5.79
CA ASP A 233 -11.60 10.53 -6.27
C ASP A 233 -11.72 10.52 -7.79
N GLU A 234 -12.04 11.67 -8.41
CA GLU A 234 -12.15 11.81 -9.86
C GLU A 234 -10.80 11.53 -10.53
N LYS A 235 -9.72 12.14 -10.02
CA LYS A 235 -8.36 11.92 -10.55
C LYS A 235 -7.97 10.45 -10.43
N LEU A 236 -8.18 9.84 -9.27
CA LEU A 236 -7.82 8.44 -9.05
C LEU A 236 -8.60 7.50 -9.96
N LEU A 237 -9.92 7.68 -10.07
CA LEU A 237 -10.77 6.89 -10.95
C LEU A 237 -10.36 7.06 -12.42
N SER A 238 -10.04 8.29 -12.87
CA SER A 238 -9.53 8.54 -14.22
C SER A 238 -8.24 7.76 -14.48
N LEU A 239 -7.31 7.71 -13.54
CA LEU A 239 -6.07 6.94 -13.66
C LEU A 239 -6.31 5.43 -13.73
N MET A 240 -7.31 4.92 -13.01
CA MET A 240 -7.63 3.48 -12.98
C MET A 240 -8.46 3.01 -14.18
N HIS A 241 -9.04 3.93 -14.97
CA HIS A 241 -9.81 3.65 -16.18
C HIS A 241 -9.05 3.96 -17.48
N ALA A 242 -7.87 4.57 -17.38
CA ALA A 242 -6.98 4.81 -18.52
C ALA A 242 -6.27 3.52 -18.95
#